data_3bf36131ea41c9c0cb008c810c734598
#
_entry.id   3bf36131ea41c9c0cb008c810c734598
#
_cell.length_a   1.000
_cell.length_b   1.000
_cell.length_c   1.000
_cell.angle_alpha   90.00
_cell.angle_beta   90.00
_cell.angle_gamma   90.00
#
_symmetry.space_group_name_H-M   'P 1'
#
loop_
_entity.id
_entity.type
_entity.pdbx_description
1 polymer ?
#
loop_
_entity_poly.entity_id
_entity_poly.type
_entity_poly.pdbx_seq_one_letter_code
_entity_poly.pdbx_strand_id
1 'polypeptide(L)'
;YNFDSRLPFIKRFLKRNQITIRAVQDISFTIKRGSIVGFIGSNGAGKSTTIKMLTGTLYPSSGKLEVNGEIPFKRSINFRKKISIVVGNKLQLFQDVSAMDYFQLIGTLYEVEPAILQERIQELSNLLNVKDQLYQQVRTLSLGQKMKMEFIAASLTSPEILFLDEPTIGLDI
;
A
#
# COMPACT_ATOMS: atom_id res chain seq x y z
N TYR A 1 -4.41 26.36 -0.12
CA TYR A 1 -5.56 27.29 -0.06
C TYR A 1 -5.00 28.70 0.01
N ASN A 2 -5.14 29.50 -1.06
CA ASN A 2 -4.82 30.93 -1.02
C ASN A 2 -6.08 31.70 -0.63
N PHE A 3 -6.03 32.41 0.49
CA PHE A 3 -7.09 33.35 0.89
C PHE A 3 -6.84 34.71 0.24
N ASP A 4 -7.79 35.20 -0.54
CA ASP A 4 -7.74 36.55 -1.04
C ASP A 4 -8.13 37.54 0.08
N SER A 5 -7.14 38.32 0.56
CA SER A 5 -7.28 39.25 1.68
C SER A 5 -8.15 40.50 1.36
N ARG A 6 -8.58 40.65 0.11
CA ARG A 6 -9.34 41.86 -0.37
C ARG A 6 -10.86 41.71 -0.31
N LEU A 7 -11.38 40.53 0.09
CA LEU A 7 -12.83 40.29 0.14
C LEU A 7 -13.40 40.51 1.54
N PRO A 8 -14.65 41.07 1.66
CA PRO A 8 -15.35 41.17 2.94
C PRO A 8 -15.49 39.82 3.63
N PHE A 9 -15.38 39.79 4.96
CA PHE A 9 -15.27 38.62 5.81
C PHE A 9 -16.28 37.52 5.48
N ILE A 10 -17.52 37.84 5.15
CA ILE A 10 -18.60 36.91 4.81
C ILE A 10 -18.39 36.26 3.42
N LYS A 11 -17.86 37.00 2.42
CA LYS A 11 -17.57 36.44 1.09
C LYS A 11 -16.31 35.59 1.07
N ARG A 12 -15.44 35.75 2.07
CA ARG A 12 -14.21 34.98 2.24
C ARG A 12 -14.49 33.51 2.66
N PHE A 13 -15.60 33.25 3.36
CA PHE A 13 -16.07 31.91 3.70
C PHE A 13 -16.78 31.21 2.54
N LEU A 14 -17.36 31.94 1.57
CA LEU A 14 -18.17 31.41 0.48
C LEU A 14 -17.38 31.16 -0.82
N LYS A 15 -16.22 31.79 -1.02
CA LYS A 15 -15.36 31.58 -2.19
C LYS A 15 -14.11 30.78 -1.78
N ARG A 16 -14.23 29.46 -1.72
CA ARG A 16 -13.07 28.56 -1.77
C ARG A 16 -12.54 28.52 -3.20
N ASN A 17 -11.42 29.18 -3.47
CA ASN A 17 -10.71 28.98 -4.72
C ASN A 17 -10.21 27.54 -4.74
N GLN A 18 -10.88 26.69 -5.49
CA GLN A 18 -10.43 25.30 -5.70
C GLN A 18 -9.29 25.34 -6.72
N ILE A 19 -8.10 24.95 -6.26
CA ILE A 19 -6.97 24.70 -7.15
C ILE A 19 -7.10 23.24 -7.60
N THR A 20 -7.40 23.03 -8.87
CA THR A 20 -7.42 21.68 -9.45
C THR A 20 -6.00 21.30 -9.84
N ILE A 21 -5.44 20.29 -9.18
CA ILE A 21 -4.15 19.72 -9.53
C ILE A 21 -4.41 18.42 -10.31
N ARG A 22 -3.93 18.35 -11.55
CA ARG A 22 -3.97 17.12 -12.36
C ARG A 22 -2.77 16.25 -12.00
N ALA A 23 -2.98 15.28 -11.10
CA ALA A 23 -1.93 14.40 -10.60
C ALA A 23 -1.52 13.29 -11.58
N VAL A 24 -2.46 12.84 -12.41
CA VAL A 24 -2.27 11.84 -13.46
C VAL A 24 -3.11 12.26 -14.66
N GLN A 25 -2.54 12.20 -15.86
CA GLN A 25 -3.21 12.65 -17.08
C GLN A 25 -2.85 11.71 -18.24
N ASP A 26 -3.89 11.28 -18.97
CA ASP A 26 -3.80 10.56 -20.25
C ASP A 26 -2.86 9.35 -20.24
N ILE A 27 -2.92 8.52 -19.19
CA ILE A 27 -2.17 7.26 -19.12
C ILE A 27 -3.05 6.09 -19.57
N SER A 28 -2.48 5.23 -20.41
CA SER A 28 -3.11 3.97 -20.82
C SER A 28 -2.06 2.87 -20.84
N PHE A 29 -2.32 1.78 -20.13
CA PHE A 29 -1.45 0.60 -20.13
C PHE A 29 -2.25 -0.65 -19.74
N THR A 30 -1.68 -1.80 -20.06
CA THR A 30 -2.17 -3.11 -19.64
C THR A 30 -1.02 -3.92 -19.08
N ILE A 31 -1.22 -4.52 -17.92
CA ILE A 31 -0.26 -5.41 -17.27
C ILE A 31 -0.79 -6.84 -17.36
N LYS A 32 0.01 -7.75 -17.87
CA LYS A 32 -0.35 -9.17 -17.96
C LYS A 32 -0.10 -9.89 -16.64
N ARG A 33 -0.88 -10.94 -16.36
CA ARG A 33 -0.64 -11.80 -15.19
C ARG A 33 0.78 -12.40 -15.24
N GLY A 34 1.42 -12.50 -14.08
CA GLY A 34 2.79 -13.01 -13.95
C GLY A 34 3.89 -12.00 -14.31
N SER A 35 3.52 -10.74 -14.63
CA SER A 35 4.49 -9.68 -14.92
C SER A 35 4.94 -8.95 -13.65
N ILE A 36 6.20 -8.55 -13.62
CA ILE A 36 6.74 -7.56 -12.67
C ILE A 36 6.90 -6.25 -13.43
N VAL A 37 6.27 -5.18 -12.94
CA VAL A 37 6.25 -3.88 -13.63
C VAL A 37 6.71 -2.78 -12.68
N GLY A 38 7.68 -1.98 -13.11
CA GLY A 38 8.17 -0.80 -12.39
C GLY A 38 7.60 0.49 -12.97
N PHE A 39 6.99 1.32 -12.12
CA PHE A 39 6.63 2.70 -12.46
C PHE A 39 7.84 3.61 -12.20
N ILE A 40 8.48 4.10 -13.26
CA ILE A 40 9.66 4.96 -13.18
C ILE A 40 9.25 6.38 -13.56
N GLY A 41 9.79 7.37 -12.85
CA GLY A 41 9.53 8.79 -13.11
C GLY A 41 9.97 9.67 -11.94
N SER A 42 10.03 10.97 -12.17
CA SER A 42 10.39 11.97 -11.17
C SER A 42 9.42 12.00 -9.98
N ASN A 43 9.82 12.65 -8.88
CA ASN A 43 8.91 12.89 -7.76
C ASN A 43 7.77 13.80 -8.22
N GLY A 44 6.53 13.47 -7.82
CA GLY A 44 5.33 14.17 -8.29
C GLY A 44 4.78 13.72 -9.64
N ALA A 45 5.41 12.76 -10.36
CA ALA A 45 4.93 12.26 -11.65
C ALA A 45 3.63 11.42 -11.57
N GLY A 46 3.00 11.28 -10.41
CA GLY A 46 1.74 10.56 -10.25
C GLY A 46 1.88 9.06 -9.96
N LYS A 47 3.08 8.53 -9.72
CA LYS A 47 3.32 7.09 -9.45
C LYS A 47 2.44 6.57 -8.31
N SER A 48 2.58 7.14 -7.11
CA SER A 48 1.79 6.73 -5.94
C SER A 48 0.29 7.04 -6.12
N THR A 49 -0.07 8.08 -6.88
CA THR A 49 -1.47 8.37 -7.22
C THR A 49 -2.05 7.26 -8.10
N THR A 50 -1.29 6.78 -9.08
CA THR A 50 -1.68 5.66 -9.94
C THR A 50 -1.87 4.38 -9.10
N ILE A 51 -0.92 4.05 -8.21
CA ILE A 51 -1.06 2.91 -7.30
C ILE A 51 -2.31 3.04 -6.43
N LYS A 52 -2.59 4.22 -5.88
CA LYS A 52 -3.80 4.48 -5.09
C LYS A 52 -5.10 4.28 -5.89
N MET A 53 -5.11 4.60 -7.18
CA MET A 53 -6.25 4.31 -8.05
C MET A 53 -6.37 2.81 -8.32
N LEU A 54 -5.27 2.11 -8.62
CA LEU A 54 -5.23 0.67 -8.86
C LEU A 54 -5.65 -0.15 -7.63
N THR A 55 -5.38 0.33 -6.43
CA THR A 55 -5.79 -0.31 -5.17
C THR A 55 -7.20 0.09 -4.71
N GLY A 56 -7.90 0.96 -5.45
CA GLY A 56 -9.22 1.46 -5.08
C GLY A 56 -9.24 2.43 -3.90
N THR A 57 -8.07 2.96 -3.50
CA THR A 57 -7.97 3.96 -2.43
C THR A 57 -8.37 5.35 -2.94
N LEU A 58 -8.13 5.62 -4.23
CA LEU A 58 -8.48 6.88 -4.88
C LEU A 58 -9.38 6.60 -6.10
N TYR A 59 -10.40 7.44 -6.28
CA TYR A 59 -11.29 7.40 -7.43
C TYR A 59 -10.68 8.20 -8.61
N PRO A 60 -10.58 7.62 -9.83
CA PRO A 60 -10.16 8.38 -11.00
C PRO A 60 -11.24 9.39 -11.43
N SER A 61 -10.83 10.59 -11.82
CA SER A 61 -11.77 11.64 -12.28
C SER A 61 -12.44 11.29 -13.61
N SER A 62 -11.77 10.49 -14.46
CA SER A 62 -12.28 10.03 -15.76
C SER A 62 -11.50 8.79 -16.21
N GLY A 63 -11.95 8.17 -17.30
CA GLY A 63 -11.31 6.98 -17.87
C GLY A 63 -11.87 5.67 -17.34
N LYS A 64 -11.33 4.56 -17.85
CA LYS A 64 -11.68 3.19 -17.43
C LYS A 64 -10.52 2.61 -16.64
N LEU A 65 -10.80 2.04 -15.47
CA LEU A 65 -9.83 1.37 -14.63
C LEU A 65 -10.39 0.01 -14.20
N GLU A 66 -9.61 -1.03 -14.49
CA GLU A 66 -9.94 -2.41 -14.17
C GLU A 66 -8.68 -3.12 -13.68
N VAL A 67 -8.79 -3.90 -12.63
CA VAL A 67 -7.70 -4.69 -12.05
C VAL A 67 -8.25 -6.09 -11.80
N ASN A 68 -7.67 -7.09 -12.46
CA ASN A 68 -8.09 -8.49 -12.37
C ASN A 68 -9.60 -8.71 -12.63
N GLY A 69 -10.14 -8.00 -13.63
CA GLY A 69 -11.56 -8.07 -14.00
C GLY A 69 -12.51 -7.30 -13.08
N GLU A 70 -12.00 -6.62 -12.07
CA GLU A 70 -12.79 -5.85 -11.10
C GLU A 70 -12.49 -4.35 -11.17
N ILE A 71 -13.48 -3.55 -10.79
CA ILE A 71 -13.32 -2.10 -10.66
C ILE A 71 -12.86 -1.78 -9.25
N PRO A 72 -11.59 -1.32 -9.05
CA PRO A 72 -10.96 -1.25 -7.73
C PRO A 72 -11.73 -0.40 -6.71
N PHE A 73 -12.27 0.73 -7.13
CA PHE A 73 -12.97 1.66 -6.22
C PHE A 73 -14.33 1.14 -5.72
N LYS A 74 -14.88 0.07 -6.30
CA LYS A 74 -16.04 -0.63 -5.73
C LYS A 74 -15.68 -1.35 -4.44
N ARG A 75 -14.39 -1.61 -4.20
CA ARG A 75 -13.83 -2.16 -2.96
C ARG A 75 -14.54 -3.45 -2.51
N SER A 76 -14.88 -4.33 -3.47
CA SER A 76 -15.49 -5.61 -3.14
C SER A 76 -14.61 -6.39 -2.16
N ILE A 77 -15.21 -7.22 -1.31
CA ILE A 77 -14.45 -8.07 -0.38
C ILE A 77 -13.52 -8.99 -1.17
N ASN A 78 -14.03 -9.55 -2.28
CA ASN A 78 -13.27 -10.43 -3.16
C ASN A 78 -12.02 -9.72 -3.73
N PHE A 79 -12.18 -8.50 -4.25
CA PHE A 79 -11.06 -7.70 -4.75
C PHE A 79 -10.01 -7.45 -3.66
N ARG A 80 -10.45 -7.03 -2.46
CA ARG A 80 -9.53 -6.72 -1.34
C ARG A 80 -8.77 -7.94 -0.84
N LYS A 81 -9.37 -9.13 -0.85
CA LYS A 81 -8.68 -10.39 -0.49
C LYS A 81 -7.59 -10.79 -1.50
N LYS A 82 -7.68 -10.31 -2.75
CA LYS A 82 -6.76 -10.66 -3.85
C LYS A 82 -5.58 -9.71 -4.01
N ILE A 83 -5.60 -8.56 -3.35
CA ILE A 83 -4.54 -7.56 -3.46
C ILE A 83 -3.88 -7.30 -2.12
N SER A 84 -2.60 -6.95 -2.17
CA SER A 84 -1.88 -6.43 -1.01
C SER A 84 -1.05 -5.22 -1.42
N ILE A 85 -0.72 -4.35 -0.45
CA ILE A 85 0.04 -3.13 -0.70
C ILE A 85 1.07 -2.92 0.41
N VAL A 86 2.30 -2.59 0.02
CA VAL A 86 3.36 -2.11 0.92
C VAL A 86 3.67 -0.66 0.54
N VAL A 87 3.67 0.23 1.53
CA VAL A 87 3.92 1.67 1.35
C VAL A 87 5.09 2.08 2.23
N GLY A 88 6.24 2.37 1.63
CA GLY A 88 7.49 2.59 2.34
C GLY A 88 7.49 3.74 3.36
N ASN A 89 6.67 4.76 3.12
CA ASN A 89 6.58 5.91 4.04
C ASN A 89 5.47 5.76 5.11
N LYS A 90 4.75 4.64 5.15
CA LYS A 90 3.65 4.42 6.10
C LYS A 90 3.59 2.96 6.52
N LEU A 91 4.12 2.68 7.71
CA LEU A 91 4.03 1.35 8.30
C LEU A 91 2.58 1.02 8.67
N GLN A 92 2.17 -0.21 8.36
CA GLN A 92 0.85 -0.76 8.69
C GLN A 92 0.90 -1.65 9.93
N LEU A 93 2.09 -2.16 10.27
CA LEU A 93 2.32 -2.98 11.47
C LEU A 93 1.99 -2.20 12.74
N PHE A 94 1.32 -2.86 13.67
CA PHE A 94 1.06 -2.30 14.99
C PHE A 94 2.36 -2.23 15.81
N GLN A 95 2.69 -1.03 16.29
CA GLN A 95 3.99 -0.75 16.90
C GLN A 95 4.21 -1.45 18.26
N ASP A 96 3.13 -1.71 19.00
CA ASP A 96 3.16 -2.20 20.38
C ASP A 96 3.04 -3.72 20.51
N VAL A 97 2.84 -4.43 19.41
CA VAL A 97 2.81 -5.90 19.37
C VAL A 97 4.04 -6.45 18.67
N SER A 98 4.29 -7.75 18.80
CA SER A 98 5.33 -8.41 18.02
C SER A 98 4.89 -8.58 16.56
N ALA A 99 5.88 -8.73 15.64
CA ALA A 99 5.58 -9.04 14.26
C ALA A 99 4.82 -10.37 14.15
N MET A 100 5.16 -11.38 14.98
CA MET A 100 4.48 -12.67 15.01
C MET A 100 3.00 -12.51 15.36
N ASP A 101 2.65 -11.73 16.40
CA ASP A 101 1.25 -11.51 16.80
C ASP A 101 0.47 -10.82 15.67
N TYR A 102 1.10 -9.85 15.00
CA TYR A 102 0.49 -9.18 13.86
C TYR A 102 0.26 -10.16 12.69
N PHE A 103 1.21 -11.05 12.40
CA PHE A 103 1.08 -12.05 11.34
C PHE A 103 -0.06 -13.04 11.63
N GLN A 104 -0.22 -13.46 12.88
CA GLN A 104 -1.31 -14.33 13.30
C GLN A 104 -2.67 -13.61 13.17
N LEU A 105 -2.72 -12.32 13.53
CA LEU A 105 -3.91 -11.51 13.30
C LEU A 105 -4.28 -11.45 11.82
N ILE A 106 -3.33 -11.18 10.93
CA ILE A 106 -3.55 -11.16 9.49
C ILE A 106 -4.02 -12.53 8.99
N GLY A 107 -3.36 -13.61 9.42
CA GLY A 107 -3.77 -14.98 9.08
C GLY A 107 -5.24 -15.25 9.44
N THR A 108 -5.64 -14.85 10.64
CA THR A 108 -7.02 -15.00 11.12
C THR A 108 -8.01 -14.16 10.30
N LEU A 109 -7.70 -12.88 10.05
CA LEU A 109 -8.56 -11.96 9.30
C LEU A 109 -8.79 -12.40 7.85
N TYR A 110 -7.78 -13.02 7.24
CA TYR A 110 -7.85 -13.50 5.86
C TYR A 110 -8.16 -14.98 5.75
N GLU A 111 -8.45 -15.64 6.87
CA GLU A 111 -8.84 -17.05 6.93
C GLU A 111 -7.76 -17.98 6.32
N VAL A 112 -6.48 -17.65 6.55
CA VAL A 112 -5.35 -18.48 6.11
C VAL A 112 -5.25 -19.68 7.06
N GLU A 113 -5.12 -20.87 6.49
CA GLU A 113 -4.97 -22.11 7.26
C GLU A 113 -3.71 -22.04 8.13
N PRO A 114 -3.79 -22.37 9.45
CA PRO A 114 -2.70 -22.15 10.40
C PRO A 114 -1.35 -22.79 10.03
N ALA A 115 -1.37 -24.00 9.47
CA ALA A 115 -0.14 -24.70 9.06
C ALA A 115 0.52 -23.95 7.87
N ILE A 116 -0.28 -23.53 6.89
CA ILE A 116 0.19 -22.74 5.74
C ILE A 116 0.73 -21.39 6.19
N LEU A 117 0.05 -20.73 7.12
CA LEU A 117 0.50 -19.46 7.69
C LEU A 117 1.88 -19.62 8.34
N GLN A 118 2.04 -20.63 9.17
CA GLN A 118 3.30 -20.89 9.90
C GLN A 118 4.45 -21.21 8.93
N GLU A 119 4.21 -22.03 7.92
CA GLU A 119 5.18 -22.36 6.87
C GLU A 119 5.65 -21.08 6.15
N ARG A 120 4.73 -20.23 5.70
CA ARG A 120 5.05 -18.96 5.03
C ARG A 120 5.83 -17.99 5.92
N ILE A 121 5.44 -17.86 7.18
CA ILE A 121 6.18 -17.02 8.14
C ILE A 121 7.62 -17.51 8.25
N GLN A 122 7.81 -18.82 8.39
CA GLN A 122 9.13 -19.41 8.52
C GLN A 122 9.97 -19.21 7.25
N GLU A 123 9.40 -19.50 6.09
CA GLU A 123 10.08 -19.33 4.81
C GLU A 123 10.50 -17.88 4.57
N LEU A 124 9.55 -16.94 4.66
CA LEU A 124 9.80 -15.52 4.37
C LEU A 124 10.73 -14.87 5.39
N SER A 125 10.61 -15.21 6.68
CA SER A 125 11.50 -14.68 7.72
C SER A 125 12.94 -15.17 7.58
N ASN A 126 13.14 -16.42 7.15
CA ASN A 126 14.46 -16.95 6.82
C ASN A 126 15.03 -16.25 5.57
N LEU A 127 14.23 -16.16 4.49
CA LEU A 127 14.64 -15.52 3.23
C LEU A 127 15.10 -14.06 3.43
N LEU A 128 14.40 -13.33 4.29
CA LEU A 128 14.68 -11.91 4.56
C LEU A 128 15.64 -11.70 5.74
N ASN A 129 16.15 -12.78 6.36
CA ASN A 129 17.06 -12.73 7.51
C ASN A 129 16.50 -11.89 8.68
N VAL A 130 15.27 -12.18 9.12
CA VAL A 130 14.59 -11.46 10.22
C VAL A 130 13.90 -12.42 11.21
N LYS A 131 14.27 -13.70 11.20
CA LYS A 131 13.67 -14.72 12.06
C LYS A 131 13.80 -14.39 13.55
N ASP A 132 14.97 -13.91 13.97
CA ASP A 132 15.26 -13.60 15.38
C ASP A 132 14.48 -12.39 15.90
N GLN A 133 13.91 -11.58 15.00
CA GLN A 133 13.16 -10.38 15.32
C GLN A 133 11.63 -10.62 15.38
N LEU A 134 11.15 -11.82 15.03
CA LEU A 134 9.70 -12.11 14.92
C LEU A 134 8.94 -11.82 16.22
N TYR A 135 9.54 -12.10 17.37
CA TYR A 135 8.92 -11.95 18.69
C TYR A 135 9.24 -10.60 19.38
N GLN A 136 10.00 -9.73 18.71
CA GLN A 136 10.29 -8.39 19.22
C GLN A 136 9.14 -7.45 18.89
N GLN A 137 8.87 -6.48 19.78
CA GLN A 137 7.89 -5.44 19.50
C GLN A 137 8.33 -4.62 18.29
N VAL A 138 7.40 -4.37 17.36
CA VAL A 138 7.67 -3.68 16.10
C VAL A 138 8.34 -2.32 16.32
N ARG A 139 7.99 -1.57 17.37
CA ARG A 139 8.59 -0.27 17.67
C ARG A 139 10.10 -0.34 17.91
N THR A 140 10.63 -1.50 18.37
CA THR A 140 12.07 -1.67 18.67
C THR A 140 12.92 -2.04 17.46
N LEU A 141 12.28 -2.41 16.35
CA LEU A 141 12.95 -2.81 15.12
C LEU A 141 13.53 -1.61 14.38
N SER A 142 14.63 -1.82 13.65
CA SER A 142 15.16 -0.83 12.71
C SER A 142 14.16 -0.60 11.57
N LEU A 143 14.30 0.52 10.84
CA LEU A 143 13.40 0.81 9.71
C LEU A 143 13.45 -0.29 8.64
N GLY A 144 14.65 -0.78 8.30
CA GLY A 144 14.82 -1.88 7.36
C GLY A 144 14.17 -3.18 7.83
N GLN A 145 14.30 -3.53 9.13
CA GLN A 145 13.61 -4.68 9.70
C GLN A 145 12.08 -4.52 9.64
N LYS A 146 11.56 -3.33 9.97
CA LYS A 146 10.13 -3.02 9.84
C LYS A 146 9.63 -3.20 8.41
N MET A 147 10.37 -2.72 7.41
CA MET A 147 10.02 -2.87 6.00
C MET A 147 10.00 -4.35 5.57
N LYS A 148 10.96 -5.15 6.05
CA LYS A 148 10.96 -6.59 5.80
C LYS A 148 9.74 -7.28 6.42
N MET A 149 9.34 -6.90 7.65
CA MET A 149 8.13 -7.40 8.30
C MET A 149 6.85 -6.97 7.56
N GLU A 150 6.78 -5.73 7.08
CA GLU A 150 5.67 -5.25 6.22
C GLU A 150 5.54 -6.10 4.96
N PHE A 151 6.67 -6.42 4.31
CA PHE A 151 6.68 -7.25 3.12
C PHE A 151 6.20 -8.67 3.42
N ILE A 152 6.66 -9.28 4.53
CA ILE A 152 6.16 -10.58 5.00
C ILE A 152 4.64 -10.51 5.19
N ALA A 153 4.15 -9.57 6.00
CA ALA A 153 2.72 -9.41 6.28
C ALA A 153 1.88 -9.32 5.00
N ALA A 154 2.33 -8.50 4.03
CA ALA A 154 1.67 -8.33 2.75
C ALA A 154 1.65 -9.60 1.89
N SER A 155 2.60 -10.52 2.10
CA SER A 155 2.77 -11.75 1.32
C SER A 155 2.09 -12.97 1.95
N LEU A 156 1.77 -12.94 3.26
CA LEU A 156 1.20 -14.09 4.00
C LEU A 156 -0.11 -14.59 3.39
N THR A 157 -0.93 -13.69 2.85
CA THR A 157 -2.25 -14.01 2.28
C THR A 157 -2.19 -14.54 0.85
N SER A 158 -0.98 -14.65 0.26
CA SER A 158 -0.76 -15.00 -1.16
C SER A 158 -1.63 -14.16 -2.11
N PRO A 159 -1.49 -12.84 -2.09
CA PRO A 159 -2.27 -11.97 -2.95
C PRO A 159 -1.99 -12.28 -4.43
N GLU A 160 -3.00 -12.15 -5.29
CA GLU A 160 -2.82 -12.28 -6.73
C GLU A 160 -2.03 -11.08 -7.30
N ILE A 161 -2.09 -9.92 -6.63
CA ILE A 161 -1.38 -8.70 -7.00
C ILE A 161 -0.79 -8.06 -5.75
N LEU A 162 0.52 -7.82 -5.77
CA LEU A 162 1.24 -7.07 -4.74
C LEU A 162 1.65 -5.71 -5.30
N PHE A 163 1.17 -4.65 -4.68
CA PHE A 163 1.57 -3.27 -4.98
C PHE A 163 2.67 -2.81 -4.02
N LEU A 164 3.74 -2.27 -4.57
CA LEU A 164 4.87 -1.74 -3.81
C LEU A 164 5.05 -0.26 -4.14
N ASP A 165 4.86 0.62 -3.16
CA ASP A 165 5.06 2.07 -3.30
C ASP A 165 6.28 2.49 -2.47
N GLU A 166 7.41 2.72 -3.13
CA GLU A 166 8.71 3.05 -2.52
C GLU A 166 9.17 2.03 -1.44
N PRO A 167 9.18 0.72 -1.74
CA PRO A 167 9.39 -0.33 -0.73
C PRO A 167 10.83 -0.42 -0.21
N THR A 168 11.77 0.30 -0.80
CA THR A 168 13.20 0.26 -0.45
C THR A 168 13.62 1.36 0.53
N ILE A 169 12.70 2.22 0.97
CA ILE A 169 13.00 3.24 1.97
C ILE A 169 13.49 2.57 3.25
N GLY A 170 14.72 2.93 3.66
CA GLY A 170 15.35 2.39 4.87
C GLY A 170 15.97 1.00 4.74
N LEU A 171 16.03 0.44 3.54
CA LEU A 171 16.87 -0.71 3.26
C LEU A 171 18.25 -0.22 2.81
N ASP A 172 19.30 -0.69 3.49
CA ASP A 172 20.68 -0.57 3.01
C ASP A 172 20.82 -1.56 1.83
N ILE A 173 21.01 -1.01 0.64
CA ILE A 173 21.23 -1.77 -0.61
C ILE A 173 22.73 -1.73 -0.92
#